data_b4edc954c52840dd2832927e73b90eae
#
_entry.id   b4edc954c52840dd2832927e73b90eae
#
_cell.length_a   1.000
_cell.length_b   1.000
_cell.length_c   1.000
_cell.angle_alpha   90.00
_cell.angle_beta   90.00
_cell.angle_gamma   90.00
#
_symmetry.space_group_name_H-M   'P 1'
#
loop_
_entity.id
_entity.type
_entity.pdbx_description
1 polymer ?
#
loop_
_entity_poly.entity_id
_entity_poly.type
_entity_poly.pdbx_seq_one_letter_code
_entity_poly.pdbx_strand_id
1 'polypeptide(L)'
;MKKWMFLLVCTCSLFLTGCINILEEVFLNRDGSGKYTITMDMSEMMSNPMMKGALQEAAQEAPEGTLPEKLEKDTVMYFTSMAKPGQLTADDARLLKDVVMKMKMSESKKEMFITIDMPFKHIDDLAKIGEVMQKIQPEEGDETAGPLGGMGAMGSMASAEKQFELNKNTLVRLPVSAQSQMMKEMFGEEQMEMAKMLFGSATFKTVYHLPGKVKKTKIAGAVVDGKTVTVSNGFIDILEGKAKFDGEIKFK
;
A
#
# COMPACT_ATOMS: atom_id res chain seq x y z
N MET A 1 -21.50 33.26 -25.20
CA MET A 1 -20.05 32.95 -25.14
C MET A 1 -19.54 32.64 -23.73
N LYS A 2 -19.95 33.35 -22.66
CA LYS A 2 -19.51 33.05 -21.27
C LYS A 2 -19.87 31.66 -20.72
N LYS A 3 -21.01 31.06 -21.10
CA LYS A 3 -21.45 29.73 -20.61
C LYS A 3 -20.65 28.57 -21.20
N TRP A 4 -20.14 28.70 -22.42
CA TRP A 4 -19.33 27.66 -23.05
C TRP A 4 -17.89 27.61 -22.50
N MET A 5 -17.37 28.78 -22.07
CA MET A 5 -16.06 28.88 -21.46
C MET A 5 -16.02 28.22 -20.06
N PHE A 6 -17.14 28.25 -19.33
CA PHE A 6 -17.27 27.56 -18.02
C PHE A 6 -17.34 26.05 -18.17
N LEU A 7 -17.96 25.54 -19.24
CA LEU A 7 -18.02 24.10 -19.53
C LEU A 7 -16.65 23.55 -19.92
N LEU A 8 -15.83 24.31 -20.60
CA LEU A 8 -14.49 23.89 -21.05
C LEU A 8 -13.49 23.86 -19.88
N VAL A 9 -13.63 24.76 -18.89
CA VAL A 9 -12.80 24.75 -17.67
C VAL A 9 -13.17 23.61 -16.74
N CYS A 10 -14.45 23.19 -16.69
CA CYS A 10 -14.89 22.08 -15.84
C CYS A 10 -14.45 20.70 -16.38
N THR A 11 -14.19 20.57 -17.69
CA THR A 11 -13.74 19.30 -18.30
C THR A 11 -12.24 19.09 -18.19
N CYS A 12 -11.44 20.13 -17.93
CA CYS A 12 -9.98 20.01 -17.79
C CYS A 12 -9.50 19.58 -16.39
N SER A 13 -10.38 19.59 -15.39
CA SER A 13 -10.01 19.26 -13.99
C SER A 13 -10.12 17.76 -13.64
N LEU A 14 -10.38 16.86 -14.61
CA LEU A 14 -10.58 15.43 -14.37
C LEU A 14 -9.37 14.53 -14.68
N PHE A 15 -8.22 15.12 -15.07
CA PHE A 15 -7.02 14.34 -15.43
C PHE A 15 -5.80 14.67 -14.57
N LEU A 16 -6.00 14.77 -13.24
CA LEU A 16 -4.88 14.68 -12.30
C LEU A 16 -4.78 13.21 -11.84
N THR A 17 -4.35 12.35 -12.75
CA THR A 17 -4.05 10.96 -12.43
C THR A 17 -2.63 10.90 -11.87
N GLY A 18 -2.48 10.47 -10.63
CA GLY A 18 -1.17 10.31 -10.00
C GLY A 18 -0.51 9.00 -10.43
N CYS A 19 0.80 9.01 -10.70
CA CYS A 19 1.54 7.86 -11.21
C CYS A 19 1.52 6.62 -10.31
N ILE A 20 1.26 6.79 -9.00
CA ILE A 20 1.06 5.70 -8.04
C ILE A 20 -0.07 6.09 -7.09
N ASN A 21 -1.02 5.17 -6.91
CA ASN A 21 -2.05 5.33 -5.90
C ASN A 21 -1.98 4.18 -4.90
N ILE A 22 -1.93 4.51 -3.62
CA ILE A 22 -1.93 3.53 -2.54
C ILE A 22 -3.29 3.59 -1.85
N LEU A 23 -3.96 2.46 -1.82
CA LEU A 23 -5.22 2.28 -1.11
C LEU A 23 -4.99 1.33 0.07
N GLU A 24 -5.13 1.85 1.27
CA GLU A 24 -5.16 1.11 2.52
C GLU A 24 -6.60 0.91 2.95
N GLU A 25 -7.02 -0.32 3.22
CA GLU A 25 -8.37 -0.63 3.67
C GLU A 25 -8.35 -1.46 4.95
N VAL A 26 -9.13 -1.04 5.93
CA VAL A 26 -9.32 -1.74 7.21
C VAL A 26 -10.78 -2.20 7.29
N PHE A 27 -11.02 -3.48 7.13
CA PHE A 27 -12.33 -4.09 7.33
C PHE A 27 -12.42 -4.64 8.75
N LEU A 28 -13.27 -4.06 9.59
CA LEU A 28 -13.42 -4.43 10.98
C LEU A 28 -14.78 -5.10 11.20
N ASN A 29 -14.77 -6.29 11.79
CA ASN A 29 -15.95 -7.02 12.23
C ASN A 29 -16.33 -6.64 13.69
N ARG A 30 -17.55 -7.03 14.11
CA ARG A 30 -18.05 -6.72 15.46
C ARG A 30 -17.29 -7.43 16.57
N ASP A 31 -16.69 -8.57 16.28
CA ASP A 31 -15.88 -9.37 17.22
C ASP A 31 -14.42 -8.90 17.31
N GLY A 32 -14.04 -7.85 16.57
CA GLY A 32 -12.70 -7.32 16.53
C GLY A 32 -11.78 -8.00 15.52
N SER A 33 -12.24 -9.06 14.84
CA SER A 33 -11.56 -9.65 13.69
C SER A 33 -11.71 -8.76 12.45
N GLY A 34 -10.95 -9.07 11.40
CA GLY A 34 -11.07 -8.32 10.17
C GLY A 34 -10.05 -8.67 9.12
N LYS A 35 -9.88 -7.74 8.19
CA LYS A 35 -8.88 -7.81 7.14
C LYS A 35 -8.28 -6.42 6.93
N TYR A 36 -6.98 -6.38 6.80
CA TYR A 36 -6.23 -5.21 6.37
C TYR A 36 -5.72 -5.46 4.95
N THR A 37 -5.94 -4.54 4.06
CA THR A 37 -5.55 -4.65 2.67
C THR A 37 -4.76 -3.42 2.26
N ILE A 38 -3.62 -3.61 1.61
CA ILE A 38 -2.87 -2.55 0.94
C ILE A 38 -2.90 -2.86 -0.55
N THR A 39 -3.42 -1.96 -1.36
CA THR A 39 -3.39 -2.04 -2.82
C THR A 39 -2.56 -0.89 -3.37
N MET A 40 -1.57 -1.22 -4.19
CA MET A 40 -0.76 -0.26 -4.94
C MET A 40 -1.16 -0.33 -6.41
N ASP A 41 -1.69 0.76 -6.91
CA ASP A 41 -1.98 0.94 -8.32
C ASP A 41 -0.81 1.68 -8.98
N MET A 42 -0.07 0.96 -9.79
CA MET A 42 1.08 1.45 -10.55
C MET A 42 0.77 1.45 -12.06
N SER A 43 -0.49 1.44 -12.45
CA SER A 43 -0.93 1.33 -13.84
C SER A 43 -0.40 2.46 -14.72
N GLU A 44 -0.22 3.66 -14.16
CA GLU A 44 0.36 4.77 -14.92
C GLU A 44 1.83 4.59 -15.28
N MET A 45 2.59 3.81 -14.48
CA MET A 45 3.97 3.45 -14.81
C MET A 45 4.02 2.66 -16.13
N MET A 46 3.02 1.81 -16.39
CA MET A 46 2.88 1.07 -17.65
C MET A 46 2.62 1.98 -18.85
N SER A 47 2.10 3.18 -18.62
CA SER A 47 1.82 4.17 -19.66
C SER A 47 2.97 5.14 -19.90
N ASN A 48 3.93 5.23 -18.97
CA ASN A 48 5.09 6.12 -19.07
C ASN A 48 6.20 5.46 -19.92
N PRO A 49 6.62 6.05 -21.08
CA PRO A 49 7.62 5.44 -21.96
C PRO A 49 8.98 5.19 -21.30
N MET A 50 9.40 6.10 -20.39
CA MET A 50 10.67 6.00 -19.65
C MET A 50 10.64 4.82 -18.69
N MET A 51 9.53 4.67 -17.92
CA MET A 51 9.35 3.58 -16.99
C MET A 51 9.18 2.24 -17.73
N LYS A 52 8.50 2.24 -18.87
CA LYS A 52 8.38 1.05 -19.72
C LYS A 52 9.76 0.57 -20.21
N GLY A 53 10.63 1.49 -20.62
CA GLY A 53 12.01 1.18 -21.02
C GLY A 53 12.79 0.54 -19.85
N ALA A 54 12.76 1.14 -18.68
CA ALA A 54 13.43 0.61 -17.48
C ALA A 54 12.89 -0.77 -17.05
N LEU A 55 11.58 -1.00 -17.15
CA LEU A 55 10.97 -2.32 -16.88
C LEU A 55 11.40 -3.36 -17.92
N GLN A 56 11.54 -2.98 -19.19
CA GLN A 56 12.01 -3.88 -20.24
C GLN A 56 13.50 -4.22 -20.09
N GLU A 57 14.34 -3.27 -19.69
CA GLU A 57 15.76 -3.51 -19.38
C GLU A 57 15.89 -4.44 -18.17
N ALA A 58 15.18 -4.15 -17.09
CA ALA A 58 15.14 -5.02 -15.91
C ALA A 58 14.61 -6.44 -16.24
N ALA A 59 13.69 -6.55 -17.18
CA ALA A 59 13.18 -7.84 -17.64
C ALA A 59 14.20 -8.63 -18.46
N GLN A 60 15.11 -7.96 -19.19
CA GLN A 60 16.19 -8.61 -19.95
C GLN A 60 17.37 -9.03 -19.05
N GLU A 61 17.60 -8.33 -17.96
CA GLU A 61 18.65 -8.66 -16.99
C GLU A 61 18.19 -9.70 -15.95
N ALA A 62 16.88 -9.94 -15.84
CA ALA A 62 16.34 -10.93 -14.92
C ALA A 62 16.65 -12.37 -15.38
N PRO A 63 16.92 -13.31 -14.46
CA PRO A 63 17.11 -14.72 -14.79
C PRO A 63 15.95 -15.27 -15.62
N GLU A 64 16.23 -16.14 -16.57
CA GLU A 64 15.22 -16.79 -17.43
C GLU A 64 14.06 -17.35 -16.60
N GLY A 65 12.82 -16.93 -16.91
CA GLY A 65 11.62 -17.36 -16.22
C GLY A 65 11.17 -16.47 -15.03
N THR A 66 11.92 -15.42 -14.68
CA THR A 66 11.54 -14.51 -13.57
C THR A 66 10.49 -13.49 -14.01
N LEU A 67 10.55 -13.04 -15.25
CA LEU A 67 9.52 -12.19 -15.87
C LEU A 67 9.02 -12.82 -17.17
N PRO A 68 7.72 -12.79 -17.44
CA PRO A 68 7.19 -13.33 -18.69
C PRO A 68 7.57 -12.44 -19.87
N GLU A 69 7.79 -13.04 -21.08
CA GLU A 69 8.03 -12.32 -22.34
C GLU A 69 6.95 -11.27 -22.67
N LYS A 70 5.74 -11.47 -22.16
CA LYS A 70 4.67 -10.47 -22.15
C LYS A 70 4.35 -10.16 -20.70
N LEU A 71 4.25 -8.87 -20.38
CA LEU A 71 3.88 -8.40 -19.05
C LEU A 71 2.38 -8.67 -18.76
N GLU A 72 1.98 -9.95 -18.90
CA GLU A 72 0.65 -10.44 -18.56
C GLU A 72 0.80 -11.44 -17.42
N LYS A 73 0.47 -11.04 -16.20
CA LYS A 73 0.60 -11.87 -15.01
C LYS A 73 -0.56 -11.62 -14.04
N ASP A 74 -1.19 -12.70 -13.62
CA ASP A 74 -2.14 -12.70 -12.52
C ASP A 74 -1.69 -13.81 -11.56
N THR A 75 -1.16 -13.44 -10.41
CA THR A 75 -0.50 -14.38 -9.49
C THR A 75 -0.92 -14.09 -8.07
N VAL A 76 -1.17 -15.16 -7.32
CA VAL A 76 -1.38 -15.13 -5.87
C VAL A 76 -0.23 -15.87 -5.20
N MET A 77 0.46 -15.22 -4.30
CA MET A 77 1.57 -15.77 -3.53
C MET A 77 1.23 -15.73 -2.04
N TYR A 78 1.45 -16.86 -1.34
CA TYR A 78 1.33 -16.90 0.10
C TYR A 78 2.66 -16.51 0.74
N PHE A 79 2.64 -15.63 1.74
CA PHE A 79 3.87 -15.20 2.41
C PHE A 79 4.63 -16.37 3.04
N THR A 80 3.93 -17.40 3.53
CA THR A 80 4.57 -18.63 4.04
C THR A 80 5.40 -19.36 2.99
N SER A 81 5.06 -19.26 1.70
CA SER A 81 5.81 -19.90 0.60
C SER A 81 7.06 -19.11 0.18
N MET A 82 7.18 -17.85 0.62
CA MET A 82 8.35 -17.00 0.34
C MET A 82 9.48 -17.20 1.36
N ALA A 83 9.17 -17.81 2.51
CA ALA A 83 10.15 -18.04 3.56
C ALA A 83 11.13 -19.17 3.19
N LYS A 84 12.41 -18.99 3.53
CA LYS A 84 13.43 -20.04 3.43
C LYS A 84 13.16 -21.14 4.48
N PRO A 85 13.56 -22.40 4.24
CA PRO A 85 13.40 -23.47 5.22
C PRO A 85 14.02 -23.09 6.59
N GLY A 86 13.22 -23.21 7.67
CA GLY A 86 13.66 -22.89 9.03
C GLY A 86 13.61 -21.40 9.40
N GLN A 87 13.21 -20.52 8.50
CA GLN A 87 13.11 -19.07 8.75
C GLN A 87 11.90 -18.69 9.60
N LEU A 88 10.81 -19.46 9.50
CA LEU A 88 9.59 -19.26 10.27
C LEU A 88 9.44 -20.33 11.37
N THR A 89 9.04 -19.90 12.55
CA THR A 89 8.53 -20.80 13.59
C THR A 89 7.14 -21.33 13.21
N ALA A 90 6.66 -22.38 13.89
CA ALA A 90 5.29 -22.88 13.69
C ALA A 90 4.21 -21.82 14.00
N ASP A 91 4.47 -20.94 14.96
CA ASP A 91 3.56 -19.83 15.30
C ASP A 91 3.59 -18.72 14.26
N ASP A 92 4.79 -18.37 13.73
CA ASP A 92 4.94 -17.44 12.61
C ASP A 92 4.17 -17.94 11.38
N ALA A 93 4.36 -19.22 11.02
CA ALA A 93 3.68 -19.83 9.88
C ALA A 93 2.14 -19.85 10.05
N ARG A 94 1.65 -20.06 11.28
CA ARG A 94 0.21 -20.01 11.59
C ARG A 94 -0.34 -18.59 11.45
N LEU A 95 0.43 -17.60 11.87
CA LEU A 95 0.06 -16.18 11.78
C LEU A 95 -0.02 -15.72 10.32
N LEU A 96 0.94 -16.13 9.48
CA LEU A 96 1.00 -15.75 8.06
C LEU A 96 0.19 -16.66 7.13
N LYS A 97 -0.47 -17.69 7.65
CA LYS A 97 -1.13 -18.75 6.86
C LYS A 97 -2.03 -18.20 5.73
N ASP A 98 -2.80 -17.16 6.03
CA ASP A 98 -3.78 -16.59 5.12
C ASP A 98 -3.35 -15.19 4.59
N VAL A 99 -2.09 -14.79 4.87
CA VAL A 99 -1.51 -13.56 4.34
C VAL A 99 -1.05 -13.83 2.92
N VAL A 100 -1.59 -13.06 1.97
CA VAL A 100 -1.34 -13.26 0.55
C VAL A 100 -0.93 -11.96 -0.14
N MET A 101 -0.05 -12.08 -1.12
CA MET A 101 0.24 -11.03 -2.09
C MET A 101 -0.37 -11.44 -3.44
N LYS A 102 -1.11 -10.52 -4.03
CA LYS A 102 -1.69 -10.65 -5.36
C LYS A 102 -1.01 -9.66 -6.27
N MET A 103 -0.51 -10.12 -7.40
CA MET A 103 0.05 -9.29 -8.44
C MET A 103 -0.77 -9.46 -9.70
N LYS A 104 -1.30 -8.36 -10.20
CA LYS A 104 -1.97 -8.29 -11.50
C LYS A 104 -1.22 -7.32 -12.39
N MET A 105 -0.74 -7.82 -13.52
CA MET A 105 -0.03 -7.02 -14.51
C MET A 105 -0.61 -7.34 -15.88
N SER A 106 -0.94 -6.32 -16.65
CA SER A 106 -1.45 -6.47 -18.01
C SER A 106 -0.97 -5.31 -18.87
N GLU A 107 -0.05 -5.58 -19.79
CA GLU A 107 0.45 -4.60 -20.76
C GLU A 107 -0.66 -4.16 -21.72
N SER A 108 -1.50 -5.11 -22.15
CA SER A 108 -2.59 -4.85 -23.10
C SER A 108 -3.65 -3.92 -22.50
N LYS A 109 -3.91 -4.01 -21.19
CA LYS A 109 -4.85 -3.14 -20.45
C LYS A 109 -4.18 -1.97 -19.77
N LYS A 110 -2.83 -1.91 -19.77
CA LYS A 110 -2.03 -0.91 -19.03
C LYS A 110 -2.36 -0.93 -17.54
N GLU A 111 -2.49 -2.11 -16.95
CA GLU A 111 -2.82 -2.33 -15.55
C GLU A 111 -1.62 -2.94 -14.81
N MET A 112 -1.30 -2.39 -13.64
CA MET A 112 -0.32 -2.95 -12.72
C MET A 112 -0.78 -2.72 -11.28
N PHE A 113 -1.24 -3.79 -10.63
CA PHE A 113 -1.71 -3.76 -9.25
C PHE A 113 -0.93 -4.77 -8.39
N ILE A 114 -0.58 -4.35 -7.19
CA ILE A 114 -0.09 -5.22 -6.16
C ILE A 114 -1.00 -5.05 -4.96
N THR A 115 -1.56 -6.16 -4.47
CA THR A 115 -2.44 -6.16 -3.30
C THR A 115 -1.90 -7.12 -2.27
N ILE A 116 -1.78 -6.67 -1.02
CA ILE A 116 -1.44 -7.50 0.13
C ILE A 116 -2.68 -7.59 1.01
N ASP A 117 -3.20 -8.79 1.21
CA ASP A 117 -4.31 -9.07 2.11
C ASP A 117 -3.79 -9.71 3.39
N MET A 118 -4.11 -9.12 4.53
CA MET A 118 -3.71 -9.55 5.87
C MET A 118 -4.96 -9.74 6.75
N PRO A 119 -5.57 -10.92 6.74
CA PRO A 119 -6.65 -11.23 7.67
C PRO A 119 -6.11 -11.31 9.11
N PHE A 120 -6.88 -10.83 10.07
CA PHE A 120 -6.52 -10.83 11.49
C PHE A 120 -7.69 -11.29 12.37
N LYS A 121 -7.39 -11.93 13.49
CA LYS A 121 -8.38 -12.27 14.53
C LYS A 121 -8.57 -11.12 15.51
N HIS A 122 -7.50 -10.40 15.81
CA HIS A 122 -7.49 -9.19 16.60
C HIS A 122 -6.66 -8.15 15.87
N ILE A 123 -7.05 -6.88 15.94
CA ILE A 123 -6.36 -5.83 15.19
C ILE A 123 -4.89 -5.67 15.63
N ASP A 124 -4.56 -6.03 16.86
CA ASP A 124 -3.18 -6.07 17.37
C ASP A 124 -2.30 -7.14 16.69
N ASP A 125 -2.91 -8.12 16.00
CA ASP A 125 -2.16 -9.13 15.25
C ASP A 125 -1.41 -8.50 14.06
N LEU A 126 -1.88 -7.36 13.55
CA LEU A 126 -1.25 -6.67 12.42
C LEU A 126 0.21 -6.30 12.68
N ALA A 127 0.54 -5.85 13.90
CA ALA A 127 1.93 -5.54 14.27
C ALA A 127 2.80 -6.81 14.23
N LYS A 128 2.29 -7.93 14.76
CA LYS A 128 3.00 -9.23 14.73
C LYS A 128 3.14 -9.76 13.32
N ILE A 129 2.11 -9.62 12.47
CA ILE A 129 2.19 -9.97 11.05
C ILE A 129 3.31 -9.18 10.39
N GLY A 130 3.39 -7.87 10.63
CA GLY A 130 4.46 -7.00 10.13
C GLY A 130 5.85 -7.45 10.59
N GLU A 131 6.03 -7.76 11.89
CA GLU A 131 7.30 -8.29 12.43
C GLU A 131 7.73 -9.60 11.74
N VAL A 132 6.78 -10.51 11.51
CA VAL A 132 7.10 -11.79 10.88
C VAL A 132 7.38 -11.61 9.38
N MET A 133 6.65 -10.71 8.71
CA MET A 133 6.92 -10.38 7.30
C MET A 133 8.32 -9.79 7.10
N GLN A 134 8.83 -9.00 8.05
CA GLN A 134 10.20 -8.48 7.98
C GLN A 134 11.27 -9.60 8.05
N LYS A 135 11.01 -10.71 8.75
CA LYS A 135 11.94 -11.85 8.81
C LYS A 135 12.15 -12.52 7.45
N ILE A 136 11.15 -12.50 6.57
CA ILE A 136 11.18 -13.18 5.26
C ILE A 136 11.56 -12.24 4.11
N GLN A 137 11.95 -11.00 4.42
CA GLN A 137 12.47 -10.11 3.39
C GLN A 137 13.82 -10.62 2.87
N PRO A 138 14.12 -10.49 1.55
CA PRO A 138 15.45 -10.76 1.03
C PRO A 138 16.48 -9.89 1.74
N GLU A 139 17.65 -10.45 2.05
CA GLU A 139 18.77 -9.66 2.55
C GLU A 139 19.22 -8.65 1.49
N GLU A 140 19.70 -7.46 1.92
CA GLU A 140 20.28 -6.49 1.00
C GLU A 140 21.42 -7.15 0.22
N GLY A 141 21.34 -7.12 -1.11
CA GLY A 141 22.31 -7.76 -1.99
C GLY A 141 21.97 -9.18 -2.45
N ASP A 142 20.80 -9.71 -2.11
CA ASP A 142 20.33 -10.98 -2.69
C ASP A 142 19.91 -10.77 -4.15
N GLU A 143 20.86 -10.98 -5.08
CA GLU A 143 20.66 -10.85 -6.53
C GLU A 143 19.56 -11.79 -7.05
N THR A 144 19.18 -12.81 -6.26
CA THR A 144 18.09 -13.74 -6.61
C THR A 144 16.69 -13.13 -6.39
N ALA A 145 16.61 -11.99 -5.70
CA ALA A 145 15.35 -11.31 -5.43
C ALA A 145 14.73 -10.65 -6.69
N GLY A 146 15.52 -10.50 -7.76
CA GLY A 146 15.08 -9.93 -9.03
C GLY A 146 14.47 -8.52 -8.89
N PRO A 147 13.72 -8.03 -9.89
CA PRO A 147 13.01 -6.75 -9.82
C PRO A 147 11.97 -6.70 -8.68
N LEU A 148 11.57 -7.87 -8.15
CA LEU A 148 10.74 -8.02 -6.97
C LEU A 148 11.50 -7.78 -5.66
N GLY A 149 12.84 -7.76 -5.67
CA GLY A 149 13.65 -7.44 -4.48
C GLY A 149 13.41 -6.01 -3.96
N GLY A 150 13.21 -5.05 -4.87
CA GLY A 150 12.71 -3.71 -4.52
C GLY A 150 11.27 -3.73 -3.96
N MET A 151 10.48 -4.76 -4.27
CA MET A 151 9.15 -4.97 -3.72
C MET A 151 9.17 -5.62 -2.34
N GLY A 152 10.27 -6.24 -1.91
CA GLY A 152 10.50 -6.66 -0.52
C GLY A 152 10.45 -5.46 0.43
N ALA A 153 10.97 -4.31 0.01
CA ALA A 153 10.80 -3.06 0.74
C ALA A 153 9.32 -2.62 0.84
N MET A 154 8.45 -3.07 -0.06
CA MET A 154 7.00 -2.82 0.00
C MET A 154 6.30 -3.72 1.03
N GLY A 155 6.86 -4.89 1.37
CA GLY A 155 6.42 -5.70 2.53
C GLY A 155 6.65 -4.96 3.85
N SER A 156 7.61 -4.03 3.89
CA SER A 156 7.84 -3.16 5.04
C SER A 156 6.75 -2.10 5.24
N MET A 157 5.83 -1.90 4.28
CA MET A 157 4.62 -1.10 4.50
C MET A 157 3.67 -1.75 5.53
N ALA A 158 3.75 -3.07 5.73
CA ALA A 158 3.21 -3.72 6.92
C ALA A 158 4.17 -3.43 8.09
N SER A 159 4.03 -2.26 8.69
CA SER A 159 4.86 -1.82 9.81
C SER A 159 4.79 -2.82 10.96
N ALA A 160 5.95 -3.18 11.52
CA ALA A 160 6.03 -3.90 12.79
C ALA A 160 5.53 -3.04 13.98
N GLU A 161 5.36 -1.73 13.76
CA GLU A 161 4.81 -0.86 14.80
C GLU A 161 3.30 -1.07 14.96
N LYS A 162 2.84 -0.99 16.18
CA LYS A 162 1.41 -0.99 16.49
C LYS A 162 0.75 0.25 15.87
N GLN A 163 -0.08 0.03 14.86
CA GLN A 163 -0.75 1.11 14.14
C GLN A 163 -2.17 1.38 14.62
N PHE A 164 -2.79 0.39 15.27
CA PHE A 164 -4.20 0.46 15.65
C PHE A 164 -4.42 0.02 17.09
N GLU A 165 -5.47 0.58 17.70
CA GLU A 165 -6.07 0.08 18.92
C GLU A 165 -7.59 0.01 18.77
N LEU A 166 -8.19 -1.06 19.28
CA LEU A 166 -9.64 -1.19 19.33
C LEU A 166 -10.11 -1.23 20.78
N ASN A 167 -10.83 -0.20 21.20
CA ASN A 167 -11.39 -0.08 22.53
C ASN A 167 -12.93 -0.08 22.43
N LYS A 168 -13.56 -1.22 22.59
CA LYS A 168 -15.02 -1.40 22.40
C LYS A 168 -15.44 -0.90 21.00
N ASN A 169 -16.11 0.24 20.93
CA ASN A 169 -16.63 0.84 19.70
C ASN A 169 -15.78 2.06 19.27
N THR A 170 -14.52 2.09 19.61
CA THR A 170 -13.57 3.15 19.23
C THR A 170 -12.34 2.51 18.59
N LEU A 171 -12.14 2.75 17.32
CA LEU A 171 -10.91 2.44 16.62
C LEU A 171 -10.00 3.65 16.71
N VAL A 172 -8.77 3.44 17.17
CA VAL A 172 -7.73 4.47 17.22
C VAL A 172 -6.66 4.12 16.20
N ARG A 173 -6.36 5.04 15.30
CA ARG A 173 -5.16 5.00 14.47
C ARG A 173 -4.06 5.74 15.23
N LEU A 174 -2.98 5.05 15.51
CA LEU A 174 -1.81 5.62 16.18
C LEU A 174 -0.95 6.41 15.17
N PRO A 175 -0.19 7.41 15.62
CA PRO A 175 0.80 8.07 14.77
C PRO A 175 1.82 7.05 14.26
N VAL A 176 2.10 7.08 12.95
CA VAL A 176 3.12 6.23 12.33
C VAL A 176 4.32 7.12 12.01
N SER A 177 5.30 7.12 12.90
CA SER A 177 6.54 7.89 12.73
C SER A 177 7.50 7.24 11.74
N ALA A 178 7.51 5.91 11.69
CA ALA A 178 8.42 5.13 10.87
C ALA A 178 8.16 5.28 9.36
N GLN A 179 6.92 5.52 8.92
CA GLN A 179 6.57 5.51 7.50
C GLN A 179 7.24 6.66 6.72
N SER A 180 7.24 7.88 7.29
CA SER A 180 7.93 9.04 6.68
C SER A 180 9.44 8.91 6.77
N GLN A 181 9.96 8.32 7.84
CA GLN A 181 11.39 8.10 8.03
C GLN A 181 11.90 7.02 7.09
N MET A 182 11.21 5.89 6.97
CA MET A 182 11.53 4.82 6.03
C MET A 182 11.51 5.31 4.57
N MET A 183 10.53 6.12 4.17
CA MET A 183 10.50 6.69 2.82
C MET A 183 11.67 7.63 2.57
N LYS A 184 12.08 8.43 3.56
CA LYS A 184 13.29 9.27 3.46
C LYS A 184 14.56 8.44 3.34
N GLU A 185 14.66 7.35 4.08
CA GLU A 185 15.80 6.42 4.01
C GLU A 185 15.85 5.68 2.67
N MET A 186 14.66 5.27 2.14
CA MET A 186 14.57 4.57 0.86
C MET A 186 15.02 5.44 -0.33
N PHE A 187 14.64 6.71 -0.34
CA PHE A 187 14.97 7.58 -1.48
C PHE A 187 16.27 8.37 -1.30
N GLY A 188 16.78 8.54 -0.08
CA GLY A 188 17.93 9.42 0.18
C GLY A 188 17.67 10.87 -0.23
N GLU A 189 18.57 11.78 0.13
CA GLU A 189 18.38 13.22 -0.17
C GLU A 189 18.47 13.53 -1.67
N GLU A 190 19.41 12.90 -2.40
CA GLU A 190 19.61 13.15 -3.83
C GLU A 190 18.45 12.62 -4.70
N GLN A 191 17.85 11.50 -4.32
CA GLN A 191 16.74 10.90 -5.06
C GLN A 191 15.39 11.52 -4.68
N MET A 192 15.33 12.30 -3.59
CA MET A 192 14.09 12.92 -3.11
C MET A 192 13.46 13.86 -4.13
N GLU A 193 14.26 14.69 -4.82
CA GLU A 193 13.73 15.58 -5.85
C GLU A 193 13.19 14.80 -7.06
N MET A 194 13.87 13.72 -7.45
CA MET A 194 13.37 12.82 -8.48
C MET A 194 12.08 12.12 -8.05
N ALA A 195 12.02 11.64 -6.80
CA ALA A 195 10.82 11.04 -6.23
C ALA A 195 9.64 12.03 -6.22
N LYS A 196 9.85 13.28 -5.85
CA LYS A 196 8.83 14.33 -5.92
C LYS A 196 8.35 14.57 -7.35
N MET A 197 9.26 14.57 -8.33
CA MET A 197 8.91 14.76 -9.74
C MET A 197 8.11 13.57 -10.29
N LEU A 198 8.48 12.33 -9.94
CA LEU A 198 7.85 11.12 -10.43
C LEU A 198 6.54 10.79 -9.69
N PHE A 199 6.49 11.06 -8.37
CA PHE A 199 5.39 10.64 -7.49
C PHE A 199 4.63 11.80 -6.87
N GLY A 200 4.89 13.04 -7.31
CA GLY A 200 4.27 14.23 -6.70
C GLY A 200 2.74 14.28 -6.78
N SER A 201 2.16 13.60 -7.76
CA SER A 201 0.71 13.45 -7.91
C SER A 201 0.16 12.17 -7.26
N ALA A 202 1.02 11.31 -6.70
CA ALA A 202 0.60 10.08 -6.04
C ALA A 202 -0.24 10.36 -4.80
N THR A 203 -1.23 9.49 -4.57
CA THR A 203 -2.15 9.62 -3.44
C THR A 203 -2.08 8.39 -2.53
N PHE A 204 -2.23 8.65 -1.24
CA PHE A 204 -2.40 7.62 -0.22
C PHE A 204 -3.80 7.79 0.38
N LYS A 205 -4.65 6.78 0.16
CA LYS A 205 -6.03 6.78 0.63
C LYS A 205 -6.23 5.66 1.64
N THR A 206 -6.70 6.00 2.84
CA THR A 206 -7.10 5.02 3.85
C THR A 206 -8.61 4.97 3.96
N VAL A 207 -9.19 3.77 3.92
CA VAL A 207 -10.62 3.54 4.06
C VAL A 207 -10.88 2.58 5.23
N TYR A 208 -11.63 3.03 6.21
CA TYR A 208 -12.07 2.23 7.33
C TYR A 208 -13.52 1.76 7.11
N HIS A 209 -13.74 0.45 7.02
CA HIS A 209 -15.04 -0.20 6.95
C HIS A 209 -15.40 -0.73 8.32
N LEU A 210 -16.33 -0.07 9.01
CA LEU A 210 -16.66 -0.32 10.40
C LEU A 210 -17.92 -1.17 10.57
N PRO A 211 -18.05 -1.95 11.64
CA PRO A 211 -19.21 -2.81 11.85
C PRO A 211 -20.52 -2.04 12.14
N GLY A 212 -20.41 -0.77 12.58
CA GLY A 212 -21.52 0.09 12.92
C GLY A 212 -21.39 1.49 12.33
N LYS A 213 -22.48 2.26 12.36
CA LYS A 213 -22.49 3.65 11.87
C LYS A 213 -21.51 4.51 12.67
N VAL A 214 -20.72 5.32 11.97
CA VAL A 214 -19.82 6.30 12.57
C VAL A 214 -20.61 7.34 13.34
N LYS A 215 -20.20 7.58 14.58
CA LYS A 215 -20.75 8.65 15.44
C LYS A 215 -19.91 9.91 15.35
N LYS A 216 -18.58 9.74 15.34
CA LYS A 216 -17.62 10.83 15.35
C LYS A 216 -16.24 10.32 14.93
N THR A 217 -15.49 11.13 14.22
CA THR A 217 -14.06 10.94 13.99
C THR A 217 -13.28 12.18 14.43
N LYS A 218 -12.02 11.97 14.86
CA LYS A 218 -11.03 13.00 15.15
C LYS A 218 -9.89 13.01 14.14
N ILE A 219 -9.92 12.13 13.13
CA ILE A 219 -8.90 12.14 12.08
C ILE A 219 -9.11 13.38 11.19
N ALA A 220 -8.06 14.16 11.02
CA ALA A 220 -8.12 15.38 10.23
C ALA A 220 -8.40 15.06 8.75
N GLY A 221 -9.26 15.85 8.10
CA GLY A 221 -9.62 15.67 6.70
C GLY A 221 -10.48 14.43 6.38
N ALA A 222 -10.92 13.69 7.40
CA ALA A 222 -11.72 12.49 7.21
C ALA A 222 -13.12 12.80 6.66
N VAL A 223 -13.54 12.04 5.65
CA VAL A 223 -14.89 12.03 5.08
C VAL A 223 -15.64 10.81 5.63
N VAL A 224 -16.84 11.03 6.15
CA VAL A 224 -17.67 9.98 6.75
C VAL A 224 -18.88 9.70 5.87
N ASP A 225 -19.06 8.43 5.52
CA ASP A 225 -20.26 7.93 4.84
C ASP A 225 -20.78 6.66 5.54
N GLY A 226 -21.83 6.81 6.33
CA GLY A 226 -22.50 5.72 7.03
C GLY A 226 -21.58 4.95 7.98
N LYS A 227 -21.04 3.83 7.52
CA LYS A 227 -20.10 2.95 8.25
C LYS A 227 -18.65 3.10 7.77
N THR A 228 -18.41 3.99 6.83
CA THR A 228 -17.11 4.15 6.19
C THR A 228 -16.51 5.50 6.58
N VAL A 229 -15.20 5.49 6.84
CA VAL A 229 -14.39 6.72 7.01
C VAL A 229 -13.27 6.66 5.99
N THR A 230 -13.11 7.73 5.22
CA THR A 230 -12.07 7.86 4.21
C THR A 230 -11.15 9.02 4.57
N VAL A 231 -9.85 8.79 4.50
CA VAL A 231 -8.79 9.79 4.67
C VAL A 231 -7.91 9.76 3.43
N SER A 232 -7.55 10.92 2.88
CA SER A 232 -6.66 10.99 1.72
C SER A 232 -5.54 11.98 2.00
N ASN A 233 -4.30 11.60 1.69
CA ASN A 233 -3.11 12.43 1.79
C ASN A 233 -2.34 12.36 0.49
N GLY A 234 -1.65 13.45 0.11
CA GLY A 234 -0.70 13.44 -0.99
C GLY A 234 0.60 12.73 -0.59
N PHE A 235 1.28 12.14 -1.56
CA PHE A 235 2.60 11.52 -1.34
C PHE A 235 3.62 12.54 -0.79
N ILE A 236 3.60 13.76 -1.30
CA ILE A 236 4.48 14.84 -0.81
C ILE A 236 4.22 15.14 0.67
N ASP A 237 2.96 15.17 1.11
CA ASP A 237 2.63 15.42 2.52
C ASP A 237 3.18 14.31 3.43
N ILE A 238 3.21 13.05 2.92
CA ILE A 238 3.80 11.93 3.65
C ILE A 238 5.31 12.09 3.74
N LEU A 239 5.99 12.38 2.62
CA LEU A 239 7.45 12.62 2.59
C LEU A 239 7.87 13.74 3.52
N GLU A 240 7.10 14.82 3.57
CA GLU A 240 7.37 15.98 4.42
C GLU A 240 6.94 15.79 5.88
N GLY A 241 6.30 14.65 6.23
CA GLY A 241 5.77 14.37 7.56
C GLY A 241 4.56 15.23 7.94
N LYS A 242 3.87 15.79 6.96
CA LYS A 242 2.66 16.63 7.14
C LYS A 242 1.37 15.83 7.09
N ALA A 243 1.40 14.62 6.52
CA ALA A 243 0.24 13.75 6.42
C ALA A 243 -0.35 13.43 7.79
N LYS A 244 -1.68 13.43 7.87
CA LYS A 244 -2.42 13.14 9.10
C LYS A 244 -3.24 11.88 8.90
N PHE A 245 -2.85 10.81 9.59
CA PHE A 245 -3.54 9.53 9.59
C PHE A 245 -4.12 9.20 10.96
N ASP A 246 -3.51 9.76 12.02
CA ASP A 246 -3.81 9.45 13.41
C ASP A 246 -5.12 10.07 13.91
N GLY A 247 -5.75 9.40 14.84
CA GLY A 247 -6.96 9.87 15.48
C GLY A 247 -7.92 8.73 15.86
N GLU A 248 -9.08 9.12 16.35
CA GLU A 248 -10.11 8.21 16.84
C GLU A 248 -11.33 8.19 15.92
N ILE A 249 -11.91 7.00 15.73
CA ILE A 249 -13.20 6.79 15.07
C ILE A 249 -14.13 6.09 16.06
N LYS A 250 -15.20 6.76 16.49
CA LYS A 250 -16.27 6.18 17.31
C LYS A 250 -17.43 5.73 16.45
N PHE A 251 -17.90 4.50 16.67
CA PHE A 251 -19.02 3.91 15.94
C PHE A 251 -20.05 3.27 16.88
N LYS A 252 -21.19 2.76 16.33
CA LYS A 252 -22.28 2.10 17.10
C LYS A 252 -22.08 0.60 17.19
#